data_b55f7526952d4414e668b277a24ffafb
#
_entry.id   b55f7526952d4414e668b277a24ffafb
#
_cell.length_a   1.000
_cell.length_b   1.000
_cell.length_c   1.000
_cell.angle_alpha   90.00
_cell.angle_beta   90.00
_cell.angle_gamma   90.00
#
_symmetry.space_group_name_H-M   'P 1'
#
loop_
_entity.id
_entity.type
_entity.pdbx_description
1 polymer ?
#
loop_
_entity_poly.entity_id
_entity_poly.type
_entity_poly.pdbx_seq_one_letter_code
_entity_poly.pdbx_strand_id
1 'polypeptide(L)'
;MTEIGEIHAEIARYNALPFVFNGFLEADGLDDGEFSLVCVEKHPADLFRRYVPSYYFSIKTGGKFVGQISFRVGYTKSIYYAGHIGYAVDSDSRGRGYAGRACRMLIPLMRAHGMTKILITNNPENVASRRVCEKLGARLLRVVRIPRSHELYKAGDRHKNIFEWDIDKTGDGSVS
;
A
#
# COMPACT_ATOMS: atom_id res chain seq x y z
N MET A 1 -14.11 9.58 24.62
CA MET A 1 -13.84 10.11 23.27
C MET A 1 -14.80 9.41 22.31
N THR A 2 -15.36 10.11 21.34
CA THR A 2 -16.22 9.45 20.33
C THR A 2 -15.36 8.69 19.33
N GLU A 3 -15.92 7.65 18.69
CA GLU A 3 -15.24 6.91 17.61
C GLU A 3 -14.66 7.82 16.52
N ILE A 4 -15.41 8.86 16.13
CA ILE A 4 -14.95 9.88 15.16
C ILE A 4 -13.73 10.64 15.69
N GLY A 5 -13.72 10.99 16.98
CA GLY A 5 -12.58 11.68 17.62
C GLY A 5 -11.33 10.81 17.64
N GLU A 6 -11.47 9.51 17.88
CA GLU A 6 -10.36 8.55 17.83
C GLU A 6 -9.78 8.40 16.43
N ILE A 7 -10.63 8.32 15.41
CA ILE A 7 -10.19 8.25 14.01
C ILE A 7 -9.45 9.53 13.62
N HIS A 8 -9.94 10.71 14.02
CA HIS A 8 -9.25 11.97 13.73
C HIS A 8 -7.89 12.06 14.40
N ALA A 9 -7.78 11.62 15.66
CA ALA A 9 -6.51 11.56 16.38
C ALA A 9 -5.52 10.59 15.73
N GLU A 10 -6.02 9.45 15.26
CA GLU A 10 -5.21 8.46 14.55
C GLU A 10 -4.72 9.00 13.20
N ILE A 11 -5.58 9.64 12.41
CA ILE A 11 -5.19 10.31 11.16
C ILE A 11 -4.12 11.37 11.41
N ALA A 12 -4.30 12.21 12.44
CA ALA A 12 -3.33 13.24 12.79
C ALA A 12 -1.96 12.64 13.15
N ARG A 13 -1.96 11.51 13.88
CA ARG A 13 -0.72 10.78 14.21
C ARG A 13 -0.01 10.27 12.95
N TYR A 14 -0.72 9.70 11.98
CA TYR A 14 -0.11 9.26 10.72
C TYR A 14 0.38 10.44 9.88
N ASN A 15 -0.39 11.54 9.80
CA ASN A 15 0.01 12.72 9.05
C ASN A 15 1.26 13.40 9.63
N ALA A 16 1.60 13.14 10.89
CA ALA A 16 2.82 13.64 11.55
C ALA A 16 4.04 12.71 11.33
N LEU A 17 3.87 11.53 10.72
CA LEU A 17 4.99 10.63 10.46
C LEU A 17 5.93 11.21 9.39
N PRO A 18 7.24 11.02 9.55
CA PRO A 18 8.23 11.53 8.60
C PRO A 18 8.18 10.74 7.29
N PHE A 19 8.41 11.46 6.21
CA PHE A 19 8.74 10.91 4.90
C PHE A 19 9.53 11.93 4.09
N VAL A 20 10.21 11.48 3.05
CA VAL A 20 10.99 12.33 2.15
C VAL A 20 10.56 12.08 0.72
N PHE A 21 10.21 13.17 0.01
CA PHE A 21 9.96 13.12 -1.42
C PHE A 21 10.61 14.34 -2.08
N ASN A 22 11.80 14.14 -2.62
CA ASN A 22 12.57 15.13 -3.41
C ASN A 22 12.55 14.80 -4.92
N GLY A 23 11.56 14.04 -5.35
CA GLY A 23 11.42 13.49 -6.69
C GLY A 23 11.33 11.97 -6.66
N PHE A 24 11.02 11.39 -7.81
CA PHE A 24 10.96 9.94 -7.95
C PHE A 24 12.37 9.35 -7.95
N LEU A 25 12.53 8.29 -7.19
CA LEU A 25 13.76 7.50 -7.16
C LEU A 25 13.79 6.50 -8.31
N GLU A 26 14.98 6.02 -8.67
CA GLU A 26 15.13 4.85 -9.51
C GLU A 26 14.48 3.65 -8.82
N ALA A 27 13.64 2.96 -9.56
CA ALA A 27 12.89 1.80 -9.07
C ALA A 27 13.16 0.57 -9.93
N ASP A 28 14.34 0.55 -10.55
CA ASP A 28 14.85 -0.58 -11.32
C ASP A 28 15.53 -1.59 -10.39
N GLY A 29 15.68 -2.83 -10.85
CA GLY A 29 16.36 -3.87 -10.08
C GLY A 29 15.51 -4.48 -8.95
N LEU A 30 14.19 -4.25 -8.95
CA LEU A 30 13.25 -4.97 -8.10
C LEU A 30 12.97 -6.35 -8.71
N ASP A 31 13.98 -7.22 -8.67
CA ASP A 31 14.04 -8.51 -9.37
C ASP A 31 14.83 -9.51 -8.52
N ASP A 32 14.36 -10.73 -8.42
CA ASP A 32 15.07 -11.85 -7.76
C ASP A 32 15.42 -12.99 -8.74
N GLY A 33 15.37 -12.70 -10.05
CA GLY A 33 15.66 -13.62 -11.16
C GLY A 33 14.42 -14.31 -11.73
N GLU A 34 13.43 -14.61 -10.92
CA GLU A 34 12.17 -15.23 -11.35
C GLU A 34 10.99 -14.26 -11.32
N PHE A 35 10.94 -13.47 -10.26
CA PHE A 35 9.86 -12.54 -9.98
C PHE A 35 10.38 -11.10 -10.02
N SER A 36 9.71 -10.23 -10.72
CA SER A 36 10.13 -8.83 -10.88
C SER A 36 8.98 -7.84 -10.80
N LEU A 37 9.31 -6.64 -10.33
CA LEU A 37 8.46 -5.46 -10.42
C LEU A 37 9.08 -4.50 -11.43
N VAL A 38 8.35 -4.22 -12.50
CA VAL A 38 8.79 -3.28 -13.54
C VAL A 38 7.99 -1.98 -13.35
N CYS A 39 8.68 -0.89 -13.04
CA CYS A 39 8.05 0.42 -12.92
C CYS A 39 7.55 0.87 -14.30
N VAL A 40 6.23 1.02 -14.44
CA VAL A 40 5.59 1.38 -15.71
C VAL A 40 5.12 2.82 -15.74
N GLU A 41 4.78 3.39 -14.58
CA GLU A 41 4.31 4.77 -14.46
C GLU A 41 4.74 5.39 -13.13
N LYS A 42 4.95 6.70 -13.15
CA LYS A 42 5.20 7.56 -11.98
C LYS A 42 4.27 8.76 -12.07
N HIS A 43 3.36 8.89 -11.11
CA HIS A 43 2.42 10.00 -11.09
C HIS A 43 2.82 11.02 -10.01
N PRO A 44 3.05 12.29 -10.38
CA PRO A 44 3.35 13.34 -9.42
C PRO A 44 2.14 13.64 -8.53
N ALA A 45 2.36 14.37 -7.44
CA ALA A 45 1.28 14.87 -6.60
C ALA A 45 0.31 15.75 -7.42
N ASP A 46 -0.98 15.61 -7.14
CA ASP A 46 -2.04 16.47 -7.67
C ASP A 46 -2.78 17.12 -6.49
N LEU A 47 -2.53 18.40 -6.27
CA LEU A 47 -3.09 19.15 -5.14
C LEU A 47 -4.62 19.32 -5.28
N PHE A 48 -5.15 19.43 -6.49
CA PHE A 48 -6.60 19.58 -6.72
C PHE A 48 -7.35 18.28 -6.39
N ARG A 49 -6.78 17.14 -6.79
CA ARG A 49 -7.33 15.82 -6.51
C ARG A 49 -6.89 15.27 -5.15
N ARG A 50 -5.97 15.96 -4.47
CA ARG A 50 -5.34 15.54 -3.21
C ARG A 50 -4.61 14.20 -3.33
N TYR A 51 -4.02 13.96 -4.50
CA TYR A 51 -3.20 12.78 -4.74
C TYR A 51 -1.75 13.04 -4.32
N VAL A 52 -1.16 12.05 -3.69
CA VAL A 52 0.27 12.03 -3.36
C VAL A 52 1.06 11.41 -4.51
N PRO A 53 2.40 11.63 -4.57
CA PRO A 53 3.23 10.96 -5.56
C PRO A 53 3.07 9.44 -5.49
N SER A 54 3.02 8.78 -6.63
CA SER A 54 2.83 7.32 -6.68
C SER A 54 3.59 6.65 -7.81
N TYR A 55 4.04 5.43 -7.52
CA TYR A 55 4.68 4.51 -8.45
C TYR A 55 3.71 3.41 -8.83
N TYR A 56 3.75 2.98 -10.09
CA TYR A 56 2.96 1.87 -10.60
C TYR A 56 3.90 0.84 -11.22
N PHE A 57 3.71 -0.42 -10.85
CA PHE A 57 4.53 -1.52 -11.29
C PHE A 57 3.69 -2.63 -11.91
N SER A 58 4.21 -3.20 -13.01
CA SER A 58 3.79 -4.51 -13.46
C SER A 58 4.48 -5.59 -12.63
N ILE A 59 3.72 -6.59 -12.18
CA ILE A 59 4.24 -7.79 -11.53
C ILE A 59 4.48 -8.82 -12.62
N LYS A 60 5.71 -9.35 -12.72
CA LYS A 60 6.07 -10.38 -13.69
C LYS A 60 6.71 -11.58 -13.00
N THR A 61 6.48 -12.75 -13.56
CA THR A 61 7.16 -14.00 -13.17
C THR A 61 7.54 -14.75 -14.44
N GLY A 62 8.81 -15.19 -14.55
CA GLY A 62 9.33 -15.76 -15.78
C GLY A 62 9.13 -14.86 -17.00
N GLY A 63 9.19 -13.55 -16.84
CA GLY A 63 8.93 -12.55 -17.88
C GLY A 63 7.44 -12.33 -18.23
N LYS A 64 6.52 -13.15 -17.71
CA LYS A 64 5.08 -13.03 -17.96
C LYS A 64 4.41 -12.09 -16.96
N PHE A 65 3.55 -11.19 -17.45
CA PHE A 65 2.69 -10.35 -16.61
C PHE A 65 1.69 -11.21 -15.81
N VAL A 66 1.58 -10.94 -14.51
CA VAL A 66 0.67 -11.65 -13.61
C VAL A 66 -0.15 -10.71 -12.71
N GLY A 67 0.08 -9.42 -12.79
CA GLY A 67 -0.64 -8.43 -12.01
C GLY A 67 0.04 -7.08 -11.95
N GLN A 68 -0.46 -6.24 -11.07
CA GLN A 68 0.07 -4.89 -10.85
C GLN A 68 0.08 -4.53 -9.37
N ILE A 69 0.96 -3.61 -9.00
CA ILE A 69 1.03 -3.04 -7.66
C ILE A 69 1.38 -1.55 -7.75
N SER A 70 0.80 -0.75 -6.88
CA SER A 70 1.12 0.67 -6.75
C SER A 70 1.59 1.00 -5.35
N PHE A 71 2.47 1.99 -5.26
CA PHE A 71 2.95 2.55 -4.01
C PHE A 71 2.81 4.07 -4.00
N ARG A 72 2.16 4.60 -2.95
CA ARG A 72 1.89 6.01 -2.71
C ARG A 72 2.79 6.55 -1.62
N VAL A 73 3.49 7.67 -1.90
CA VAL A 73 4.47 8.26 -0.99
C VAL A 73 3.84 9.38 -0.17
N GLY A 74 3.90 9.27 1.15
CA GLY A 74 3.44 10.32 2.07
C GLY A 74 2.15 9.97 2.80
N TYR A 75 1.86 10.76 3.83
CA TYR A 75 0.74 10.54 4.74
C TYR A 75 -0.27 11.68 4.61
N THR A 76 -1.51 11.36 4.25
CA THR A 76 -2.63 12.32 4.17
C THR A 76 -3.90 11.66 4.70
N LYS A 77 -4.90 12.49 4.99
CA LYS A 77 -6.23 11.98 5.35
C LYS A 77 -6.81 11.06 4.27
N SER A 78 -6.58 11.35 2.99
CA SER A 78 -7.05 10.49 1.90
C SER A 78 -6.35 9.14 1.91
N ILE A 79 -5.04 9.12 2.15
CA ILE A 79 -4.23 7.88 2.23
C ILE A 79 -4.65 7.01 3.42
N TYR A 80 -5.10 7.59 4.52
CA TYR A 80 -5.61 6.81 5.63
C TYR A 80 -6.73 5.84 5.21
N TYR A 81 -7.61 6.26 4.30
CA TYR A 81 -8.69 5.41 3.78
C TYR A 81 -8.28 4.59 2.55
N ALA A 82 -7.45 5.16 1.68
CA ALA A 82 -7.05 4.51 0.42
C ALA A 82 -5.88 3.53 0.58
N GLY A 83 -5.05 3.72 1.60
CA GLY A 83 -3.81 2.97 1.81
C GLY A 83 -2.66 3.44 0.92
N HIS A 84 -1.43 3.06 1.30
CA HIS A 84 -0.22 3.33 0.53
C HIS A 84 -0.02 2.34 -0.61
N ILE A 85 -0.56 1.12 -0.47
CA ILE A 85 -0.38 0.04 -1.44
C ILE A 85 -1.73 -0.35 -2.03
N GLY A 86 -1.79 -0.46 -3.34
CA GLY A 86 -2.87 -1.10 -4.07
C GLY A 86 -2.31 -2.19 -4.96
N TYR A 87 -2.94 -3.34 -5.03
CA TYR A 87 -2.53 -4.44 -5.90
C TYR A 87 -3.71 -5.18 -6.51
N ALA A 88 -3.48 -5.74 -7.68
CA ALA A 88 -4.37 -6.68 -8.33
C ALA A 88 -3.54 -7.79 -8.99
N VAL A 89 -3.91 -9.04 -8.75
CA VAL A 89 -3.30 -10.21 -9.37
C VAL A 89 -4.33 -10.86 -10.29
N ASP A 90 -3.92 -11.20 -11.51
CA ASP A 90 -4.76 -11.84 -12.51
C ASP A 90 -5.37 -13.13 -11.96
N SER A 91 -6.61 -13.43 -12.32
CA SER A 91 -7.39 -14.56 -11.78
C SER A 91 -6.61 -15.87 -11.81
N ASP A 92 -5.96 -16.16 -12.95
CA ASP A 92 -5.23 -17.41 -13.21
C ASP A 92 -3.89 -17.51 -12.44
N SER A 93 -3.47 -16.37 -11.84
CA SER A 93 -2.21 -16.24 -11.09
C SER A 93 -2.41 -16.11 -9.59
N ARG A 94 -3.67 -16.08 -9.12
CA ARG A 94 -4.00 -15.96 -7.70
C ARG A 94 -3.61 -17.20 -6.88
N GLY A 95 -3.55 -17.05 -5.57
CA GLY A 95 -3.23 -18.14 -4.64
C GLY A 95 -1.74 -18.51 -4.57
N ARG A 96 -0.88 -17.83 -5.30
CA ARG A 96 0.57 -18.10 -5.38
C ARG A 96 1.42 -17.16 -4.53
N GLY A 97 0.80 -16.29 -3.75
CA GLY A 97 1.51 -15.35 -2.86
C GLY A 97 2.14 -14.14 -3.55
N TYR A 98 1.85 -13.90 -4.82
CA TYR A 98 2.48 -12.82 -5.60
C TYR A 98 2.25 -11.42 -5.03
N ALA A 99 1.05 -11.11 -4.52
CA ALA A 99 0.78 -9.81 -3.91
C ALA A 99 1.66 -9.54 -2.68
N GLY A 100 1.79 -10.52 -1.77
CA GLY A 100 2.65 -10.40 -0.60
C GLY A 100 4.13 -10.29 -0.96
N ARG A 101 4.59 -11.06 -1.96
CA ARG A 101 5.97 -10.98 -2.47
C ARG A 101 6.25 -9.61 -3.08
N ALA A 102 5.33 -9.06 -3.88
CA ALA A 102 5.43 -7.73 -4.45
C ALA A 102 5.49 -6.63 -3.37
N CYS A 103 4.64 -6.72 -2.33
CA CYS A 103 4.70 -5.80 -1.20
C CYS A 103 6.09 -5.79 -0.54
N ARG A 104 6.65 -6.97 -0.24
CA ARG A 104 7.97 -7.07 0.39
C ARG A 104 9.08 -6.51 -0.49
N MET A 105 9.00 -6.72 -1.80
CA MET A 105 9.98 -6.24 -2.77
C MET A 105 10.03 -4.70 -2.84
N LEU A 106 8.93 -4.01 -2.44
CA LEU A 106 8.88 -2.55 -2.36
C LEU A 106 9.51 -1.96 -1.08
N ILE A 107 9.86 -2.77 -0.07
CA ILE A 107 10.41 -2.27 1.21
C ILE A 107 11.61 -1.34 1.03
N PRO A 108 12.64 -1.66 0.20
CA PRO A 108 13.75 -0.75 0.00
C PRO A 108 13.33 0.62 -0.54
N LEU A 109 12.36 0.67 -1.46
CA LEU A 109 11.82 1.93 -2.00
C LEU A 109 11.06 2.72 -0.93
N MET A 110 10.25 2.05 -0.10
CA MET A 110 9.53 2.68 1.02
C MET A 110 10.51 3.30 2.01
N ARG A 111 11.55 2.56 2.40
CA ARG A 111 12.60 3.03 3.30
C ARG A 111 13.39 4.19 2.71
N ALA A 112 13.67 4.17 1.41
CA ALA A 112 14.37 5.25 0.72
C ALA A 112 13.55 6.56 0.73
N HIS A 113 12.22 6.48 0.82
CA HIS A 113 11.35 7.62 1.07
C HIS A 113 11.15 7.93 2.58
N GLY A 114 11.90 7.30 3.48
CA GLY A 114 11.82 7.53 4.93
C GLY A 114 10.53 7.00 5.58
N MET A 115 9.78 6.17 4.88
CA MET A 115 8.52 5.62 5.38
C MET A 115 8.75 4.29 6.08
N THR A 116 8.18 4.15 7.28
CA THR A 116 8.33 2.94 8.11
C THR A 116 7.00 2.31 8.49
N LYS A 117 5.93 3.10 8.48
CA LYS A 117 4.56 2.65 8.75
C LYS A 117 3.75 2.72 7.47
N ILE A 118 3.38 1.59 6.94
CA ILE A 118 2.63 1.49 5.69
C ILE A 118 1.19 1.08 6.00
N LEU A 119 0.24 1.88 5.54
CA LEU A 119 -1.17 1.54 5.65
C LEU A 119 -1.58 0.74 4.41
N ILE A 120 -2.21 -0.41 4.65
CA ILE A 120 -2.83 -1.24 3.62
C ILE A 120 -4.32 -1.33 3.97
N THR A 121 -5.18 -1.02 3.01
CA THR A 121 -6.61 -1.02 3.25
C THR A 121 -7.33 -1.93 2.28
N ASN A 122 -8.38 -2.56 2.74
CA ASN A 122 -9.23 -3.43 1.92
C ASN A 122 -10.69 -3.39 2.40
N ASN A 123 -11.59 -3.81 1.52
CA ASN A 123 -12.98 -3.98 1.90
C ASN A 123 -13.09 -5.15 2.89
N PRO A 124 -13.95 -5.05 3.93
CA PRO A 124 -14.06 -6.09 4.96
C PRO A 124 -14.33 -7.49 4.40
N GLU A 125 -15.08 -7.59 3.31
CA GLU A 125 -15.41 -8.83 2.62
C GLU A 125 -14.30 -9.37 1.71
N ASN A 126 -13.23 -8.59 1.47
CA ASN A 126 -12.08 -9.02 0.66
C ASN A 126 -11.12 -9.91 1.47
N VAL A 127 -11.51 -11.17 1.66
CA VAL A 127 -10.75 -12.16 2.43
C VAL A 127 -9.35 -12.38 1.86
N ALA A 128 -9.20 -12.36 0.54
CA ALA A 128 -7.90 -12.57 -0.11
C ALA A 128 -6.91 -11.48 0.26
N SER A 129 -7.31 -10.20 0.17
CA SER A 129 -6.47 -9.06 0.54
C SER A 129 -6.17 -9.03 2.05
N ARG A 130 -7.15 -9.38 2.89
CA ARG A 130 -6.95 -9.50 4.33
C ARG A 130 -5.85 -10.53 4.65
N ARG A 131 -5.89 -11.70 4.02
CA ARG A 131 -4.86 -12.76 4.19
C ARG A 131 -3.47 -12.29 3.78
N VAL A 132 -3.36 -11.46 2.73
CA VAL A 132 -2.08 -10.85 2.35
C VAL A 132 -1.56 -9.98 3.50
N CYS A 133 -2.39 -9.09 4.06
CA CYS A 133 -2.00 -8.24 5.19
C CYS A 133 -1.54 -9.07 6.39
N GLU A 134 -2.27 -10.12 6.75
CA GLU A 134 -1.93 -11.01 7.86
C GLU A 134 -0.58 -11.72 7.64
N LYS A 135 -0.31 -12.22 6.42
CA LYS A 135 0.97 -12.85 6.06
C LYS A 135 2.14 -11.87 5.99
N LEU A 136 1.89 -10.59 5.75
CA LEU A 136 2.90 -9.52 5.85
C LEU A 136 3.24 -9.19 7.31
N GLY A 137 2.45 -9.65 8.28
CA GLY A 137 2.55 -9.26 9.68
C GLY A 137 1.94 -7.89 9.96
N ALA A 138 1.09 -7.39 9.07
CA ALA A 138 0.37 -6.14 9.28
C ALA A 138 -0.72 -6.33 10.33
N ARG A 139 -0.88 -5.33 11.21
CA ARG A 139 -1.85 -5.33 12.29
C ARG A 139 -3.12 -4.61 11.88
N LEU A 140 -4.28 -5.24 12.04
CA LEU A 140 -5.56 -4.57 11.88
C LEU A 140 -5.73 -3.52 13.00
N LEU A 141 -5.83 -2.25 12.62
CA LEU A 141 -6.08 -1.15 13.55
C LEU A 141 -7.57 -1.04 13.85
N ARG A 142 -8.37 -0.95 12.82
CA ARG A 142 -9.83 -0.84 12.92
C ARG A 142 -10.54 -1.06 11.58
N VAL A 143 -11.85 -1.16 11.65
CA VAL A 143 -12.74 -1.03 10.51
C VAL A 143 -13.38 0.36 10.55
N VAL A 144 -13.29 1.12 9.46
CA VAL A 144 -13.81 2.49 9.40
C VAL A 144 -14.89 2.65 8.34
N ARG A 145 -15.85 3.55 8.60
CA ARG A 145 -16.75 4.06 7.57
C ARG A 145 -16.02 5.07 6.70
N ILE A 146 -16.21 4.97 5.40
CA ILE A 146 -15.61 5.92 4.46
C ILE A 146 -16.46 7.21 4.45
N PRO A 147 -15.83 8.39 4.60
CA PRO A 147 -16.55 9.67 4.49
C PRO A 147 -17.24 9.82 3.13
N ARG A 148 -18.45 10.36 3.12
CA ARG A 148 -19.22 10.57 1.87
C ARG A 148 -18.50 11.45 0.85
N SER A 149 -17.61 12.34 1.30
CA SER A 149 -16.78 13.20 0.46
C SER A 149 -15.58 12.51 -0.18
N HIS A 150 -15.20 11.30 0.31
CA HIS A 150 -14.06 10.56 -0.20
C HIS A 150 -14.39 9.88 -1.55
N GLU A 151 -13.42 9.82 -2.45
CA GLU A 151 -13.59 9.21 -3.79
C GLU A 151 -14.00 7.73 -3.71
N LEU A 152 -13.47 6.96 -2.76
CA LEU A 152 -13.85 5.56 -2.54
C LEU A 152 -15.34 5.40 -2.22
N TYR A 153 -15.94 6.36 -1.49
CA TYR A 153 -17.38 6.34 -1.23
C TYR A 153 -18.18 6.53 -2.53
N LYS A 154 -17.72 7.44 -3.40
CA LYS A 154 -18.31 7.67 -4.72
C LYS A 154 -18.15 6.45 -5.64
N ALA A 155 -17.04 5.70 -5.48
CA ALA A 155 -16.79 4.45 -6.18
C ALA A 155 -17.60 3.25 -5.65
N GLY A 156 -18.35 3.42 -4.56
CA GLY A 156 -19.24 2.38 -4.03
C GLY A 156 -18.80 1.77 -2.70
N ASP A 157 -17.58 2.02 -2.26
CA ASP A 157 -17.08 1.50 -0.97
C ASP A 157 -17.76 2.20 0.21
N ARG A 158 -18.03 1.45 1.28
CA ARG A 158 -18.67 1.97 2.49
C ARG A 158 -17.80 1.84 3.73
N HIS A 159 -17.01 0.79 3.80
CA HIS A 159 -16.12 0.48 4.92
C HIS A 159 -14.76 0.03 4.41
N LYS A 160 -13.73 0.26 5.22
CA LYS A 160 -12.36 -0.27 5.01
C LYS A 160 -11.83 -0.87 6.30
N ASN A 161 -11.17 -2.00 6.17
CA ASN A 161 -10.18 -2.44 7.14
C ASN A 161 -8.94 -1.57 6.96
N ILE A 162 -8.41 -1.05 8.06
CA ILE A 162 -7.15 -0.30 8.08
C ILE A 162 -6.10 -1.18 8.74
N PHE A 163 -5.12 -1.62 7.97
CA PHE A 163 -3.96 -2.38 8.46
C PHE A 163 -2.73 -1.48 8.51
N GLU A 164 -1.98 -1.58 9.58
CA GLU A 164 -0.64 -0.99 9.71
C GLU A 164 0.41 -2.07 9.51
N TRP A 165 1.27 -1.90 8.54
CA TRP A 165 2.45 -2.71 8.32
C TRP A 165 3.69 -1.92 8.74
N ASP A 166 4.34 -2.36 9.81
CA ASP A 166 5.58 -1.81 10.34
C ASP A 166 6.76 -2.50 9.63
N ILE A 167 7.30 -1.85 8.60
CA ILE A 167 8.37 -2.44 7.79
C ILE A 167 9.73 -2.47 8.48
N ASP A 168 9.92 -1.73 9.57
CA ASP A 168 11.13 -1.81 10.38
C ASP A 168 11.19 -3.11 11.21
N LYS A 169 10.02 -3.63 11.60
CA LYS A 169 9.91 -4.90 12.30
C LYS A 169 9.93 -6.10 11.38
N THR A 170 9.81 -5.87 10.08
CA THR A 170 9.97 -6.92 9.08
C THR A 170 11.47 -7.09 8.89
N GLY A 171 12.06 -8.12 9.51
CA GLY A 171 13.48 -8.43 9.34
C GLY A 171 13.85 -8.50 7.88
N ASP A 172 15.07 -8.08 7.53
CA ASP A 172 15.61 -8.29 6.19
C ASP A 172 15.39 -9.77 5.86
N GLY A 173 14.56 -9.99 4.83
CA GLY A 173 14.19 -11.33 4.42
C GLY A 173 15.40 -12.15 4.01
N SER A 174 16.11 -12.67 4.99
CA SER A 174 16.92 -13.87 4.80
C SER A 174 15.92 -15.00 4.62
N VAL A 175 15.62 -15.29 3.37
CA VAL A 175 14.95 -16.52 2.96
C VAL A 175 15.84 -17.67 3.40
N SER A 176 15.38 -18.44 4.38
CA SER A 176 15.83 -19.81 4.61
C SER A 176 14.89 -20.75 3.86
#